data_3f4937c4fc2ff2ca6f2dd9f8938e8a5e
#
_entry.id   3f4937c4fc2ff2ca6f2dd9f8938e8a5e
#
_cell.length_a   1.000
_cell.length_b   1.000
_cell.length_c   1.000
_cell.angle_alpha   90.00
_cell.angle_beta   90.00
_cell.angle_gamma   90.00
#
_symmetry.space_group_name_H-M   'P 1'
#
loop_
_entity.id
_entity.type
_entity.pdbx_description
1 polymer ?
#
loop_
_entity_poly.entity_id
_entity_poly.type
_entity_poly.pdbx_seq_one_letter_code
_entity_poly.pdbx_strand_id
1 'polypeptide(L)'
;MIHQCVFGHYPNRTLRVTVVGVGGNGSKMLIGLKNLHLALSTLGLFRLHVTAYDHDLVSESNLVRQSYYPSDIGQNKAVLLVNRINLSCGLAWEAQARAYNHNSSDVNADLLISCVDTRFARAEIVKTLEYRKPSYWLDLGNDVTTGQYVLGQPASGGNLNSRSRLRTAVELFPSIADTCIPEDATPSCTTREALEKQDLFVNDILVAQALNLLWQLLFTGSLEHHGGFVNAQHGTVSALPIDLKTWNRLARASAQPVN
;
A
#
# COMPACT_ATOMS: atom_id res chain seq x y z
N MET A 1 -7.50 1.30 21.59
CA MET A 1 -6.29 2.08 22.01
C MET A 1 -6.03 3.17 20.99
N ILE A 2 -5.33 4.25 21.35
CA ILE A 2 -4.91 5.29 20.42
C ILE A 2 -3.42 5.07 20.11
N HIS A 3 -3.05 5.08 18.83
CA HIS A 3 -1.66 5.05 18.39
C HIS A 3 -1.18 6.46 18.10
N GLN A 4 0.03 6.80 18.57
CA GLN A 4 0.68 8.09 18.29
C GLN A 4 1.65 7.94 17.12
N CYS A 5 1.64 8.91 16.22
CA CYS A 5 2.55 8.95 15.08
C CYS A 5 4.02 9.00 15.54
N VAL A 6 4.86 8.10 15.04
CA VAL A 6 6.27 8.03 15.45
C VAL A 6 7.17 9.05 14.75
N PHE A 7 6.67 9.79 13.77
CA PHE A 7 7.49 10.76 13.02
C PHE A 7 7.78 12.05 13.79
N GLY A 8 7.04 12.33 14.87
CA GLY A 8 7.15 13.55 15.64
C GLY A 8 6.71 14.80 14.88
N HIS A 9 6.71 15.94 15.55
CA HIS A 9 6.39 17.24 14.96
C HIS A 9 7.68 17.97 14.58
N TYR A 10 8.22 17.66 13.41
CA TYR A 10 9.34 18.39 12.81
C TYR A 10 8.85 19.10 11.55
N PRO A 11 8.68 20.44 11.58
CA PRO A 11 8.18 21.21 10.44
C PRO A 11 9.00 20.94 9.17
N ASN A 12 8.32 20.75 8.05
CA ASN A 12 8.92 20.52 6.73
C ASN A 12 9.83 19.28 6.63
N ARG A 13 9.72 18.31 7.55
CA ARG A 13 10.45 17.05 7.43
C ARG A 13 10.05 16.32 6.15
N THR A 14 11.04 15.84 5.40
CA THR A 14 10.79 14.97 4.23
C THR A 14 10.69 13.52 4.69
N LEU A 15 9.55 12.90 4.45
CA LEU A 15 9.33 11.45 4.62
C LEU A 15 9.64 10.73 3.32
N ARG A 16 10.46 9.69 3.41
CA ARG A 16 10.75 8.80 2.30
C ARG A 16 9.69 7.71 2.24
N VAL A 17 8.97 7.67 1.13
CA VAL A 17 7.88 6.72 0.89
C VAL A 17 8.28 5.78 -0.24
N THR A 18 8.25 4.48 0.00
CA THR A 18 8.42 3.48 -1.05
C THR A 18 7.06 2.89 -1.40
N VAL A 19 6.70 2.91 -2.69
CA VAL A 19 5.49 2.29 -3.22
C VAL A 19 5.90 1.08 -4.06
N VAL A 20 5.38 -0.10 -3.73
CA VAL A 20 5.66 -1.37 -4.42
C VAL A 20 4.41 -1.85 -5.14
N GLY A 21 4.51 -1.95 -6.46
CA GLY A 21 3.40 -2.23 -7.37
C GLY A 21 2.66 -0.95 -7.78
N VAL A 22 2.54 -0.71 -9.09
CA VAL A 22 1.88 0.47 -9.68
C VAL A 22 0.73 0.03 -10.61
N GLY A 23 0.05 -1.06 -10.21
CA GLY A 23 -1.15 -1.57 -10.84
C GLY A 23 -2.42 -0.82 -10.41
N GLY A 24 -3.52 -1.57 -10.16
CA GLY A 24 -4.83 -1.01 -9.77
C GLY A 24 -4.77 -0.08 -8.57
N ASN A 25 -4.30 -0.59 -7.43
CA ASN A 25 -4.15 0.20 -6.21
C ASN A 25 -2.99 1.19 -6.30
N GLY A 26 -1.82 0.77 -6.80
CA GLY A 26 -0.61 1.59 -6.75
C GLY A 26 -0.65 2.80 -7.67
N SER A 27 -1.26 2.72 -8.85
CA SER A 27 -1.40 3.88 -9.73
C SER A 27 -2.27 4.98 -9.11
N LYS A 28 -3.36 4.59 -8.45
CA LYS A 28 -4.25 5.50 -7.72
C LYS A 28 -3.58 6.03 -6.44
N MET A 29 -2.81 5.18 -5.75
CA MET A 29 -2.04 5.56 -4.56
C MET A 29 -1.02 6.65 -4.88
N LEU A 30 -0.26 6.55 -5.97
CA LEU A 30 0.70 7.59 -6.38
C LEU A 30 0.03 8.93 -6.64
N ILE A 31 -1.13 8.94 -7.31
CA ILE A 31 -1.93 10.16 -7.53
C ILE A 31 -2.40 10.74 -6.20
N GLY A 32 -2.87 9.90 -5.28
CA GLY A 32 -3.30 10.34 -3.95
C GLY A 32 -2.14 10.85 -3.08
N LEU A 33 -0.99 10.20 -3.13
CA LEU A 33 0.23 10.65 -2.43
C LEU A 33 0.71 12.02 -2.94
N LYS A 34 0.55 12.31 -4.24
CA LYS A 34 0.81 13.66 -4.78
C LYS A 34 -0.09 14.70 -4.10
N ASN A 35 -1.39 14.43 -3.98
CA ASN A 35 -2.31 15.34 -3.31
C ASN A 35 -1.96 15.49 -1.81
N LEU A 36 -1.63 14.37 -1.15
CA LEU A 36 -1.20 14.36 0.25
C LEU A 36 0.09 15.18 0.45
N HIS A 37 1.07 15.03 -0.45
CA HIS A 37 2.29 15.84 -0.45
C HIS A 37 1.99 17.34 -0.52
N LEU A 38 1.15 17.76 -1.47
CA LEU A 38 0.79 19.16 -1.65
C LEU A 38 0.08 19.73 -0.42
N ALA A 39 -0.88 18.99 0.14
CA ALA A 39 -1.61 19.41 1.33
C ALA A 39 -0.70 19.54 2.55
N LEU A 40 0.11 18.52 2.86
CA LEU A 40 1.03 18.54 4.01
C LEU A 40 2.11 19.59 3.86
N SER A 41 2.64 19.81 2.66
CA SER A 41 3.64 20.85 2.37
C SER A 41 3.06 22.24 2.54
N THR A 42 1.83 22.50 2.08
CA THR A 42 1.12 23.75 2.25
C THR A 42 0.91 24.07 3.73
N LEU A 43 0.65 23.06 4.55
CA LEU A 43 0.50 23.21 6.00
C LEU A 43 1.82 23.27 6.76
N GLY A 44 2.97 23.14 6.08
CA GLY A 44 4.30 23.14 6.71
C GLY A 44 4.58 21.93 7.60
N LEU A 45 3.85 20.83 7.43
CA LEU A 45 3.97 19.61 8.25
C LEU A 45 5.06 18.67 7.71
N PHE A 46 4.79 18.03 6.58
CA PHE A 46 5.69 17.08 5.95
C PHE A 46 5.79 17.32 4.45
N ARG A 47 6.91 16.88 3.87
CA ARG A 47 7.05 16.65 2.43
C ARG A 47 7.19 15.17 2.18
N LEU A 48 6.73 14.69 1.04
CA LEU A 48 6.92 13.29 0.64
C LEU A 48 7.94 13.23 -0.49
N HIS A 49 8.91 12.34 -0.36
CA HIS A 49 9.77 11.90 -1.47
C HIS A 49 9.42 10.45 -1.74
N VAL A 50 8.89 10.17 -2.91
CA VAL A 50 8.36 8.85 -3.26
C VAL A 50 9.28 8.14 -4.24
N THR A 51 9.61 6.87 -3.96
CA THR A 51 10.24 5.95 -4.91
C THR A 51 9.25 4.84 -5.23
N ALA A 52 8.85 4.72 -6.48
CA ALA A 52 7.91 3.70 -6.94
C ALA A 52 8.62 2.55 -7.66
N TYR A 53 8.24 1.30 -7.35
CA TYR A 53 8.77 0.08 -7.96
C TYR A 53 7.68 -0.65 -8.72
N ASP A 54 7.91 -0.90 -10.00
CA ASP A 54 7.11 -1.79 -10.83
C ASP A 54 7.92 -2.23 -12.05
N HIS A 55 7.90 -3.51 -12.38
CA HIS A 55 8.61 -4.04 -13.56
C HIS A 55 7.72 -4.15 -14.80
N ASP A 56 6.40 -4.02 -14.63
CA ASP A 56 5.43 -4.22 -15.70
C ASP A 56 5.38 -3.05 -16.68
N LEU A 57 4.95 -3.39 -17.90
CA LEU A 57 4.54 -2.43 -18.90
C LEU A 57 3.02 -2.24 -18.88
N VAL A 58 2.57 -1.09 -19.31
CA VAL A 58 1.13 -0.81 -19.51
C VAL A 58 0.60 -1.66 -20.67
N SER A 59 -0.51 -2.35 -20.45
CA SER A 59 -1.24 -3.15 -21.44
C SER A 59 -2.69 -2.67 -21.58
N GLU A 60 -3.40 -3.14 -22.59
CA GLU A 60 -4.81 -2.80 -22.81
C GLU A 60 -5.70 -3.13 -21.61
N SER A 61 -5.44 -4.25 -20.93
CA SER A 61 -6.20 -4.66 -19.74
C SER A 61 -6.05 -3.71 -18.55
N ASN A 62 -5.09 -2.80 -18.58
CA ASN A 62 -4.83 -1.83 -17.52
C ASN A 62 -5.63 -0.52 -17.67
N LEU A 63 -6.12 -0.18 -18.86
CA LEU A 63 -6.62 1.16 -19.20
C LEU A 63 -7.86 1.60 -18.43
N VAL A 64 -8.71 0.70 -17.98
CA VAL A 64 -9.97 1.07 -17.33
C VAL A 64 -9.85 1.14 -15.81
N ARG A 65 -9.14 0.17 -15.20
CA ARG A 65 -9.04 0.04 -13.74
C ARG A 65 -7.82 0.74 -13.13
N GLN A 66 -6.82 1.04 -13.96
CA GLN A 66 -5.58 1.70 -13.55
C GLN A 66 -5.51 3.12 -14.15
N SER A 67 -4.62 3.95 -13.65
CA SER A 67 -4.54 5.36 -14.06
C SER A 67 -3.69 5.56 -15.32
N TYR A 68 -3.99 4.78 -16.38
CA TYR A 68 -3.29 4.79 -17.66
C TYR A 68 -4.21 5.10 -18.83
N TYR A 69 -3.63 5.58 -19.92
CA TYR A 69 -4.32 5.97 -21.15
C TYR A 69 -3.85 5.11 -22.34
N PRO A 70 -4.59 5.07 -23.47
CA PRO A 70 -4.19 4.30 -24.65
C PRO A 70 -2.79 4.65 -25.18
N SER A 71 -2.36 5.91 -25.05
CA SER A 71 -1.01 6.38 -25.42
C SER A 71 0.11 5.85 -24.53
N ASP A 72 -0.22 5.23 -23.42
CA ASP A 72 0.74 4.74 -22.43
C ASP A 72 1.15 3.28 -22.68
N ILE A 73 0.43 2.58 -23.54
CA ILE A 73 0.68 1.15 -23.82
C ILE A 73 2.14 0.92 -24.22
N GLY A 74 2.76 -0.09 -23.61
CA GLY A 74 4.15 -0.46 -23.83
C GLY A 74 5.18 0.30 -22.99
N GLN A 75 4.77 1.34 -22.22
CA GLN A 75 5.66 2.06 -21.31
C GLN A 75 5.66 1.40 -19.93
N ASN A 76 6.78 1.52 -19.19
CA ASN A 76 6.84 1.00 -17.83
C ASN A 76 5.92 1.80 -16.90
N LYS A 77 5.12 1.09 -16.10
CA LYS A 77 4.09 1.65 -15.22
C LYS A 77 4.63 2.68 -14.22
N ALA A 78 5.71 2.33 -13.50
CA ALA A 78 6.28 3.20 -12.47
C ALA A 78 6.94 4.44 -13.10
N VAL A 79 7.77 4.27 -14.12
CA VAL A 79 8.49 5.36 -14.78
C VAL A 79 7.53 6.37 -15.38
N LEU A 80 6.53 5.88 -16.13
CA LEU A 80 5.54 6.72 -16.77
C LEU A 80 4.77 7.59 -15.77
N LEU A 81 4.21 6.96 -14.73
CA LEU A 81 3.33 7.68 -13.81
C LEU A 81 4.09 8.65 -12.91
N VAL A 82 5.28 8.26 -12.43
CA VAL A 82 6.15 9.15 -11.66
C VAL A 82 6.60 10.35 -12.48
N ASN A 83 7.02 10.15 -13.74
CA ASN A 83 7.38 11.25 -14.63
C ASN A 83 6.22 12.21 -14.87
N ARG A 84 5.01 11.68 -15.08
CA ARG A 84 3.78 12.48 -15.23
C ARG A 84 3.51 13.34 -14.00
N ILE A 85 3.63 12.77 -12.81
CA ILE A 85 3.47 13.50 -11.54
C ILE A 85 4.56 14.56 -11.38
N ASN A 86 5.82 14.21 -11.62
CA ASN A 86 6.94 15.14 -11.51
C ASN A 86 6.76 16.35 -12.44
N LEU A 87 6.44 16.11 -13.71
CA LEU A 87 6.22 17.17 -14.69
C LEU A 87 5.04 18.08 -14.32
N SER A 88 3.94 17.49 -13.81
CA SER A 88 2.74 18.26 -13.49
C SER A 88 2.82 19.07 -12.20
N CYS A 89 3.69 18.67 -11.26
CA CYS A 89 3.75 19.26 -9.91
C CYS A 89 5.12 19.81 -9.53
N GLY A 90 6.11 19.78 -10.42
CA GLY A 90 7.48 20.23 -10.12
C GLY A 90 8.17 19.38 -9.05
N LEU A 91 7.87 18.08 -9.01
CA LEU A 91 8.44 17.15 -8.04
C LEU A 91 9.65 16.40 -8.62
N ALA A 92 10.43 15.75 -7.73
CA ALA A 92 11.58 14.93 -8.08
C ALA A 92 11.47 13.54 -7.44
N TRP A 93 10.31 12.89 -7.61
CA TRP A 93 10.09 11.52 -7.17
C TRP A 93 10.83 10.53 -8.08
N GLU A 94 11.13 9.35 -7.58
CA GLU A 94 11.92 8.35 -8.27
C GLU A 94 11.07 7.16 -8.73
N ALA A 95 11.50 6.52 -9.81
CA ALA A 95 10.88 5.31 -10.32
C ALA A 95 11.94 4.25 -10.62
N GLN A 96 11.62 3.01 -10.31
CA GLN A 96 12.45 1.84 -10.53
C GLN A 96 11.67 0.84 -11.40
N ALA A 97 12.10 0.67 -12.67
CA ALA A 97 11.50 -0.27 -13.62
C ALA A 97 11.94 -1.72 -13.33
N ARG A 98 11.78 -2.17 -12.10
CA ARG A 98 12.18 -3.50 -11.61
C ARG A 98 11.31 -3.96 -10.45
N ALA A 99 11.27 -5.26 -10.22
CA ALA A 99 10.64 -5.82 -9.04
C ALA A 99 11.36 -5.36 -7.76
N TYR A 100 10.57 -5.12 -6.71
CA TYR A 100 11.10 -4.86 -5.37
C TYR A 100 11.48 -6.18 -4.71
N ASN A 101 12.68 -6.28 -4.18
CA ASN A 101 13.17 -7.46 -3.47
C ASN A 101 14.20 -7.06 -2.40
N HIS A 102 14.66 -8.03 -1.61
CA HIS A 102 15.62 -7.84 -0.52
C HIS A 102 16.98 -7.24 -0.97
N ASN A 103 17.33 -7.35 -2.25
CA ASN A 103 18.51 -6.71 -2.84
C ASN A 103 18.24 -5.27 -3.33
N SER A 104 16.99 -4.78 -3.19
CA SER A 104 16.67 -3.40 -3.52
C SER A 104 17.41 -2.48 -2.56
N SER A 105 18.58 -1.98 -2.97
CA SER A 105 19.56 -1.31 -2.12
C SER A 105 19.15 0.06 -1.59
N ASP A 106 18.06 0.61 -2.09
CA ASP A 106 17.90 2.05 -2.19
C ASP A 106 17.14 2.67 -1.01
N VAL A 107 16.64 1.90 -0.03
CA VAL A 107 15.63 2.56 0.77
C VAL A 107 15.67 2.26 2.26
N ASN A 108 16.14 3.22 3.01
CA ASN A 108 15.64 3.47 4.35
C ASN A 108 14.32 4.27 4.21
N ALA A 109 13.24 3.59 3.85
CA ALA A 109 11.92 4.20 3.82
C ALA A 109 11.43 4.53 5.23
N ASP A 110 10.79 5.67 5.39
CA ASP A 110 10.01 5.97 6.60
C ASP A 110 8.66 5.24 6.55
N LEU A 111 8.06 5.15 5.34
CA LEU A 111 6.81 4.47 5.05
C LEU A 111 6.97 3.58 3.81
N LEU A 112 6.67 2.30 3.96
CA LEU A 112 6.52 1.36 2.86
C LEU A 112 5.04 1.15 2.55
N ILE A 113 4.64 1.22 1.28
CA ILE A 113 3.28 0.96 0.82
C ILE A 113 3.33 -0.18 -0.19
N SER A 114 2.66 -1.28 0.11
CA SER A 114 2.55 -2.43 -0.81
C SER A 114 1.17 -2.44 -1.48
N CYS A 115 1.20 -2.44 -2.81
CA CYS A 115 0.05 -2.52 -3.69
C CYS A 115 0.19 -3.71 -4.65
N VAL A 116 0.81 -4.78 -4.16
CA VAL A 116 1.08 -5.99 -4.93
C VAL A 116 -0.11 -6.95 -4.86
N ASP A 117 -0.31 -7.72 -5.91
CA ASP A 117 -1.42 -8.66 -6.06
C ASP A 117 -1.04 -10.11 -5.73
N THR A 118 0.26 -10.45 -5.69
CA THR A 118 0.73 -11.81 -5.44
C THR A 118 1.27 -12.02 -4.03
N ARG A 119 1.08 -13.24 -3.49
CA ARG A 119 1.69 -13.70 -2.23
C ARG A 119 3.20 -13.71 -2.31
N PHE A 120 3.73 -14.10 -3.48
CA PHE A 120 5.18 -14.09 -3.72
C PHE A 120 5.77 -12.70 -3.53
N ALA A 121 5.20 -11.67 -4.15
CA ALA A 121 5.68 -10.29 -4.01
C ALA A 121 5.58 -9.79 -2.55
N ARG A 122 4.50 -10.16 -1.82
CA ARG A 122 4.41 -9.85 -0.36
C ARG A 122 5.45 -10.59 0.45
N ALA A 123 5.75 -11.86 0.15
CA ALA A 123 6.81 -12.61 0.82
C ALA A 123 8.19 -11.97 0.63
N GLU A 124 8.48 -11.47 -0.57
CA GLU A 124 9.72 -10.72 -0.84
C GLU A 124 9.79 -9.40 -0.04
N ILE A 125 8.65 -8.71 0.09
CA ILE A 125 8.56 -7.51 0.96
C ILE A 125 8.86 -7.91 2.42
N VAL A 126 8.24 -8.98 2.93
CA VAL A 126 8.47 -9.47 4.30
C VAL A 126 9.95 -9.77 4.55
N LYS A 127 10.62 -10.46 3.63
CA LYS A 127 12.07 -10.71 3.70
C LYS A 127 12.86 -9.40 3.78
N THR A 128 12.46 -8.39 3.02
CA THR A 128 13.10 -7.07 3.04
C THR A 128 12.96 -6.41 4.42
N LEU A 129 11.83 -6.59 5.10
CA LEU A 129 11.59 -6.03 6.44
C LEU A 129 12.47 -6.63 7.54
N GLU A 130 13.12 -7.77 7.33
CA GLU A 130 14.10 -8.33 8.26
C GLU A 130 15.35 -7.44 8.37
N TYR A 131 15.74 -6.83 7.24
CA TYR A 131 16.96 -6.01 7.12
C TYR A 131 16.65 -4.52 7.13
N ARG A 132 15.51 -4.12 6.57
CA ARG A 132 15.10 -2.73 6.38
C ARG A 132 13.77 -2.51 7.07
N LYS A 133 13.79 -1.69 8.09
CA LYS A 133 12.65 -1.53 9.00
C LYS A 133 12.08 -0.13 8.85
N PRO A 134 11.15 0.07 7.90
CA PRO A 134 10.40 1.32 7.84
C PRO A 134 9.65 1.52 9.16
N SER A 135 9.39 2.78 9.49
CA SER A 135 8.58 3.08 10.68
C SER A 135 7.17 2.53 10.55
N TYR A 136 6.64 2.53 9.31
CA TYR A 136 5.33 1.98 8.98
C TYR A 136 5.36 1.18 7.68
N TRP A 137 4.52 0.16 7.62
CA TRP A 137 4.16 -0.57 6.41
C TRP A 137 2.65 -0.55 6.24
N LEU A 138 2.18 0.07 5.15
CA LEU A 138 0.78 0.05 4.73
C LEU A 138 0.63 -1.00 3.62
N ASP A 139 -0.12 -2.06 3.87
CA ASP A 139 -0.44 -3.08 2.88
C ASP A 139 -1.87 -2.91 2.39
N LEU A 140 -2.04 -2.93 1.06
CA LEU A 140 -3.33 -2.95 0.39
C LEU A 140 -3.48 -4.26 -0.38
N GLY A 141 -4.62 -4.92 -0.16
CA GLY A 141 -5.01 -6.10 -0.91
C GLY A 141 -6.50 -6.04 -1.22
N ASN A 142 -6.88 -6.48 -2.40
CA ASN A 142 -8.28 -6.59 -2.76
C ASN A 142 -8.55 -7.83 -3.61
N ASP A 143 -9.78 -8.25 -3.57
CA ASP A 143 -10.41 -9.27 -4.38
C ASP A 143 -11.39 -8.60 -5.35
N VAL A 144 -12.36 -9.33 -5.87
CA VAL A 144 -13.35 -8.86 -6.86
C VAL A 144 -14.09 -7.61 -6.38
N THR A 145 -14.74 -7.69 -5.22
CA THR A 145 -15.60 -6.62 -4.67
C THR A 145 -15.17 -6.17 -3.28
N THR A 146 -14.18 -6.83 -2.69
CA THR A 146 -13.73 -6.57 -1.32
C THR A 146 -12.26 -6.18 -1.30
N GLY A 147 -11.85 -5.53 -0.23
CA GLY A 147 -10.45 -5.18 -0.02
C GLY A 147 -10.14 -4.87 1.44
N GLN A 148 -8.86 -4.93 1.76
CA GLN A 148 -8.33 -4.52 3.05
C GLN A 148 -7.15 -3.56 2.88
N TYR A 149 -7.01 -2.65 3.83
CA TYR A 149 -5.82 -1.83 4.01
C TYR A 149 -5.40 -1.90 5.47
N VAL A 150 -4.13 -2.16 5.72
CA VAL A 150 -3.58 -2.34 7.07
C VAL A 150 -2.27 -1.59 7.20
N LEU A 151 -2.24 -0.62 8.11
CA LEU A 151 -1.03 0.08 8.52
C LEU A 151 -0.42 -0.63 9.74
N GLY A 152 0.76 -1.16 9.58
CA GLY A 152 1.49 -1.83 10.65
C GLY A 152 2.87 -1.23 10.88
N GLN A 153 3.48 -1.61 11.99
CA GLN A 153 4.88 -1.29 12.31
C GLN A 153 5.67 -2.58 12.32
N PRO A 154 6.62 -2.79 11.40
CA PRO A 154 7.48 -3.97 11.43
C PRO A 154 8.17 -4.13 12.77
N ALA A 155 8.23 -5.35 13.27
CA ALA A 155 8.84 -5.65 14.55
C ALA A 155 10.34 -5.31 14.54
N SER A 156 10.81 -4.62 15.55
CA SER A 156 12.21 -4.23 15.73
C SER A 156 12.60 -4.31 17.21
N GLY A 157 13.90 -4.34 17.51
CA GLY A 157 14.36 -4.38 18.90
C GLY A 157 13.80 -3.24 19.76
N GLY A 158 13.51 -2.08 19.17
CA GLY A 158 12.98 -0.92 19.89
C GLY A 158 11.45 -0.94 20.10
N ASN A 159 10.69 -1.74 19.34
CA ASN A 159 9.21 -1.73 19.43
C ASN A 159 8.58 -3.10 19.70
N LEU A 160 9.36 -4.18 19.74
CA LEU A 160 8.86 -5.57 19.82
C LEU A 160 7.89 -5.78 20.98
N ASN A 161 8.20 -5.23 22.13
CA ASN A 161 7.42 -5.37 23.36
C ASN A 161 6.43 -4.22 23.61
N SER A 162 6.32 -3.27 22.67
CA SER A 162 5.39 -2.16 22.80
C SER A 162 3.96 -2.62 22.59
N ARG A 163 3.09 -2.38 23.56
CA ARG A 163 1.65 -2.66 23.46
C ARG A 163 0.95 -1.76 22.43
N SER A 164 1.56 -0.61 22.12
CA SER A 164 1.03 0.34 21.14
C SER A 164 1.54 0.10 19.71
N ARG A 165 2.43 -0.90 19.50
CA ARG A 165 2.89 -1.28 18.16
C ARG A 165 1.74 -1.83 17.34
N LEU A 166 1.51 -1.22 16.17
CA LEU A 166 0.49 -1.69 15.24
C LEU A 166 0.94 -3.01 14.58
N ARG A 167 0.09 -4.02 14.61
CA ARG A 167 0.35 -5.28 13.92
C ARG A 167 0.32 -5.09 12.41
N THR A 168 1.27 -5.71 11.71
CA THR A 168 1.32 -5.68 10.25
C THR A 168 0.26 -6.59 9.63
N ALA A 169 -0.02 -6.41 8.34
CA ALA A 169 -0.98 -7.23 7.61
C ALA A 169 -0.65 -8.72 7.70
N VAL A 170 0.62 -9.11 7.56
CA VAL A 170 1.05 -10.52 7.65
C VAL A 170 0.99 -11.10 9.06
N GLU A 171 1.07 -10.28 10.10
CA GLU A 171 0.85 -10.73 11.49
C GLU A 171 -0.63 -10.97 11.78
N LEU A 172 -1.53 -10.30 11.07
CA LEU A 172 -2.98 -10.46 11.20
C LEU A 172 -3.54 -11.54 10.24
N PHE A 173 -2.94 -11.63 9.07
CA PHE A 173 -3.37 -12.50 7.96
C PHE A 173 -2.15 -13.22 7.34
N PRO A 174 -1.55 -14.21 8.01
CA PRO A 174 -0.33 -14.88 7.52
C PRO A 174 -0.46 -15.45 6.10
N SER A 175 -1.64 -15.91 5.73
CA SER A 175 -1.92 -16.51 4.41
C SER A 175 -1.67 -15.58 3.22
N ILE A 176 -1.67 -14.24 3.41
CA ILE A 176 -1.45 -13.30 2.30
C ILE A 176 -0.02 -13.28 1.78
N ALA A 177 0.94 -13.84 2.51
CA ALA A 177 2.34 -13.99 2.11
C ALA A 177 2.79 -15.46 2.11
N ASP A 178 1.87 -16.41 2.23
CA ASP A 178 2.17 -17.84 2.20
C ASP A 178 2.30 -18.32 0.75
N THR A 179 3.53 -18.53 0.31
CA THR A 179 3.85 -18.99 -1.05
C THR A 179 3.53 -20.46 -1.30
N CYS A 180 3.15 -21.23 -0.28
CA CYS A 180 2.67 -22.61 -0.44
C CYS A 180 1.20 -22.67 -0.91
N ILE A 181 0.44 -21.59 -0.76
CA ILE A 181 -0.94 -21.49 -1.23
C ILE A 181 -0.91 -21.15 -2.73
N PRO A 182 -1.50 -21.96 -3.61
CA PRO A 182 -1.56 -21.64 -5.03
C PRO A 182 -2.25 -20.30 -5.31
N GLU A 183 -1.76 -19.59 -6.31
CA GLU A 183 -2.38 -18.35 -6.82
C GLU A 183 -2.93 -18.59 -8.21
N ASP A 184 -4.12 -18.05 -8.49
CA ASP A 184 -4.60 -17.92 -9.86
C ASP A 184 -3.92 -16.72 -10.50
N ALA A 185 -2.75 -16.95 -11.05
CA ALA A 185 -1.91 -15.93 -11.66
C ALA A 185 -2.25 -15.70 -13.15
N THR A 186 -3.40 -16.15 -13.64
CA THR A 186 -3.77 -16.00 -15.06
C THR A 186 -3.97 -14.50 -15.39
N PRO A 187 -3.06 -13.87 -16.16
CA PRO A 187 -3.21 -12.48 -16.53
C PRO A 187 -4.47 -12.26 -17.37
N SER A 188 -5.14 -11.15 -17.18
CA SER A 188 -6.21 -10.73 -18.11
C SER A 188 -5.59 -10.18 -19.37
N CYS A 189 -5.92 -10.79 -20.54
CA CYS A 189 -5.41 -10.35 -21.83
C CYS A 189 -6.17 -9.14 -22.39
N THR A 190 -7.44 -8.98 -22.01
CA THR A 190 -8.33 -7.93 -22.50
C THR A 190 -8.91 -7.09 -21.38
N THR A 191 -9.35 -5.86 -21.69
CA THR A 191 -10.06 -4.99 -20.76
C THR A 191 -11.35 -5.65 -20.24
N ARG A 192 -12.06 -6.38 -21.09
CA ARG A 192 -13.30 -7.11 -20.72
C ARG A 192 -13.04 -8.17 -19.67
N GLU A 193 -12.07 -9.04 -19.90
CA GLU A 193 -11.67 -10.07 -18.91
C GLU A 193 -11.25 -9.46 -17.57
N ALA A 194 -10.54 -8.32 -17.64
CA ALA A 194 -10.12 -7.59 -16.46
C ALA A 194 -11.31 -7.06 -15.64
N LEU A 195 -12.38 -6.60 -16.30
CA LEU A 195 -13.61 -6.13 -15.64
C LEU A 195 -14.48 -7.28 -15.09
N GLU A 196 -14.45 -8.44 -15.75
CA GLU A 196 -15.14 -9.64 -15.27
C GLU A 196 -14.49 -10.20 -13.98
N LYS A 197 -13.18 -9.99 -13.81
CA LYS A 197 -12.40 -10.46 -12.65
C LYS A 197 -12.43 -9.50 -11.45
N GLN A 198 -12.79 -8.25 -11.61
CA GLN A 198 -12.75 -7.27 -10.52
C GLN A 198 -13.66 -6.07 -10.82
N ASP A 199 -14.40 -5.62 -9.80
CA ASP A 199 -15.23 -4.42 -9.87
C ASP A 199 -14.41 -3.18 -10.23
N LEU A 200 -15.04 -2.29 -11.02
CA LEU A 200 -14.40 -1.11 -11.57
C LEU A 200 -13.82 -0.17 -10.51
N PHE A 201 -14.55 0.06 -9.42
CA PHE A 201 -14.23 1.08 -8.42
C PHE A 201 -13.69 0.55 -7.09
N VAL A 202 -13.51 -0.76 -6.93
CA VAL A 202 -13.00 -1.32 -5.66
C VAL A 202 -11.65 -0.75 -5.27
N ASN A 203 -10.74 -0.55 -6.24
CA ASN A 203 -9.44 0.05 -6.02
C ASN A 203 -9.54 1.52 -5.59
N ASP A 204 -10.47 2.29 -6.18
CA ASP A 204 -10.67 3.71 -5.85
C ASP A 204 -11.12 3.87 -4.40
N ILE A 205 -12.13 3.09 -3.99
CA ILE A 205 -12.66 3.12 -2.62
C ILE A 205 -11.58 2.70 -1.63
N LEU A 206 -10.88 1.61 -1.91
CA LEU A 206 -9.82 1.07 -1.05
C LEU A 206 -8.69 2.07 -0.84
N VAL A 207 -8.18 2.63 -1.93
CA VAL A 207 -7.07 3.59 -1.90
C VAL A 207 -7.49 4.90 -1.23
N ALA A 208 -8.71 5.38 -1.46
CA ALA A 208 -9.24 6.58 -0.80
C ALA A 208 -9.27 6.40 0.73
N GLN A 209 -9.69 5.23 1.24
CA GLN A 209 -9.68 4.92 2.66
C GLN A 209 -8.25 4.84 3.23
N ALA A 210 -7.34 4.20 2.51
CA ALA A 210 -5.94 4.10 2.92
C ALA A 210 -5.25 5.48 2.97
N LEU A 211 -5.51 6.35 1.98
CA LEU A 211 -5.00 7.72 1.96
C LEU A 211 -5.59 8.58 3.09
N ASN A 212 -6.87 8.41 3.39
CA ASN A 212 -7.50 9.08 4.53
C ASN A 212 -6.87 8.66 5.87
N LEU A 213 -6.52 7.37 6.02
CA LEU A 213 -5.78 6.88 7.19
C LEU A 213 -4.41 7.55 7.30
N LEU A 214 -3.66 7.66 6.20
CA LEU A 214 -2.37 8.35 6.16
C LEU A 214 -2.52 9.85 6.46
N TRP A 215 -3.56 10.49 5.93
CA TRP A 215 -3.88 11.88 6.26
C TRP A 215 -4.11 12.06 7.76
N GLN A 216 -4.96 11.23 8.38
CA GLN A 216 -5.20 11.27 9.82
C GLN A 216 -3.88 11.10 10.60
N LEU A 217 -3.07 10.09 10.26
CA LEU A 217 -1.79 9.86 10.92
C LEU A 217 -0.86 11.08 10.87
N LEU A 218 -0.71 11.68 9.67
CA LEU A 218 0.28 12.73 9.44
C LEU A 218 -0.22 14.12 9.83
N PHE A 219 -1.54 14.36 9.78
CA PHE A 219 -2.14 15.64 10.13
C PHE A 219 -2.50 15.73 11.61
N THR A 220 -3.19 14.72 12.17
CA THR A 220 -3.60 14.74 13.59
C THR A 220 -2.54 14.18 14.53
N GLY A 221 -1.56 13.45 14.00
CA GLY A 221 -0.51 12.79 14.79
C GLY A 221 -0.97 11.54 15.55
N SER A 222 -2.22 11.06 15.35
CA SER A 222 -2.73 9.91 16.06
C SER A 222 -3.78 9.13 15.27
N LEU A 223 -3.99 7.86 15.63
CA LEU A 223 -5.00 6.97 15.03
C LEU A 223 -5.78 6.22 16.10
N GLU A 224 -7.09 6.07 15.89
CA GLU A 224 -7.98 5.20 16.68
C GLU A 224 -8.16 3.81 16.05
N HIS A 225 -7.91 3.72 14.75
CA HIS A 225 -7.88 2.48 13.96
C HIS A 225 -6.65 2.49 13.06
N HIS A 226 -6.18 1.31 12.63
CA HIS A 226 -4.97 1.24 11.81
C HIS A 226 -5.16 0.54 10.47
N GLY A 227 -6.40 0.44 10.02
CA GLY A 227 -6.77 -0.15 8.76
C GLY A 227 -8.28 -0.32 8.66
N GLY A 228 -8.70 -1.08 7.67
CA GLY A 228 -10.11 -1.39 7.49
C GLY A 228 -10.36 -2.38 6.36
N PHE A 229 -11.62 -2.78 6.27
CA PHE A 229 -12.16 -3.67 5.25
C PHE A 229 -13.19 -2.92 4.44
N VAL A 230 -13.10 -3.02 3.14
CA VAL A 230 -14.01 -2.43 2.16
C VAL A 230 -14.82 -3.54 1.52
N ASN A 231 -16.13 -3.35 1.38
CA ASN A 231 -16.97 -4.18 0.52
C ASN A 231 -17.73 -3.24 -0.43
N ALA A 232 -17.27 -3.19 -1.69
CA ALA A 232 -17.83 -2.30 -2.71
C ALA A 232 -19.25 -2.72 -3.10
N GLN A 233 -19.56 -4.01 -3.12
CA GLN A 233 -20.88 -4.53 -3.45
C GLN A 233 -21.96 -4.08 -2.46
N HIS A 234 -21.60 -4.01 -1.18
CA HIS A 234 -22.55 -3.61 -0.12
C HIS A 234 -22.36 -2.16 0.33
N GLY A 235 -21.42 -1.43 -0.25
CA GLY A 235 -21.12 -0.04 0.11
C GLY A 235 -20.66 0.14 1.55
N THR A 236 -20.00 -0.87 2.15
CA THR A 236 -19.61 -0.83 3.56
C THR A 236 -18.10 -0.70 3.73
N VAL A 237 -17.72 0.08 4.75
CA VAL A 237 -16.34 0.20 5.22
C VAL A 237 -16.33 -0.07 6.71
N SER A 238 -15.53 -1.04 7.14
CA SER A 238 -15.39 -1.41 8.55
C SER A 238 -13.97 -1.12 9.02
N ALA A 239 -13.83 -0.33 10.07
CA ALA A 239 -12.52 -0.01 10.63
C ALA A 239 -11.88 -1.23 11.32
N LEU A 240 -10.56 -1.36 11.20
CA LEU A 240 -9.75 -2.30 11.98
C LEU A 240 -9.26 -1.59 13.26
N PRO A 241 -9.88 -1.85 14.41
CA PRO A 241 -9.54 -1.15 15.64
C PRO A 241 -8.16 -1.53 16.16
N ILE A 242 -7.53 -0.61 16.89
CA ILE A 242 -6.29 -0.87 17.61
C ILE A 242 -6.62 -1.60 18.91
N ASP A 243 -6.80 -2.91 18.80
CA ASP A 243 -7.27 -3.76 19.91
C ASP A 243 -6.67 -5.17 19.86
N LEU A 244 -6.03 -5.59 20.94
CA LEU A 244 -5.37 -6.89 21.06
C LEU A 244 -6.34 -8.08 20.91
N LYS A 245 -7.58 -7.94 21.37
CA LYS A 245 -8.59 -9.02 21.27
C LYS A 245 -8.96 -9.25 19.80
N THR A 246 -9.21 -8.16 19.07
CA THR A 246 -9.49 -8.18 17.64
C THR A 246 -8.31 -8.77 16.86
N TRP A 247 -7.10 -8.32 17.10
CA TRP A 247 -5.89 -8.82 16.42
C TRP A 247 -5.68 -10.32 16.64
N ASN A 248 -5.79 -10.78 17.90
CA ASN A 248 -5.63 -12.20 18.20
C ASN A 248 -6.73 -13.07 17.56
N ARG A 249 -7.96 -12.57 17.43
CA ARG A 249 -9.05 -13.25 16.74
C ARG A 249 -8.76 -13.39 15.25
N LEU A 250 -8.32 -12.31 14.60
CA LEU A 250 -7.99 -12.30 13.17
C LEU A 250 -6.83 -13.25 12.86
N ALA A 251 -5.73 -13.19 13.61
CA ALA A 251 -4.58 -14.06 13.42
C ALA A 251 -4.94 -15.56 13.58
N ARG A 252 -5.82 -15.90 14.54
CA ARG A 252 -6.29 -17.29 14.71
C ARG A 252 -7.20 -17.74 13.58
N ALA A 253 -8.11 -16.89 13.13
CA ALA A 253 -9.02 -17.22 12.02
C ALA A 253 -8.25 -17.45 10.71
N SER A 254 -7.20 -16.69 10.46
CA SER A 254 -6.36 -16.82 9.26
C SER A 254 -5.36 -17.98 9.31
N ALA A 255 -5.12 -18.56 10.48
CA ALA A 255 -4.24 -19.74 10.65
C ALA A 255 -4.98 -21.07 10.48
N GLN A 256 -6.31 -21.07 10.35
CA GLN A 256 -7.08 -22.29 10.09
C GLN A 256 -7.09 -22.59 8.59
N PRO A 257 -6.80 -23.83 8.16
CA PRO A 257 -6.92 -24.18 6.77
C PRO A 257 -8.38 -23.98 6.32
N VAL A 258 -8.56 -23.38 5.17
CA VAL A 258 -9.88 -23.32 4.50
C VAL A 258 -10.24 -24.76 4.14
N ASN A 259 -11.24 -25.31 4.84
CA ASN A 259 -11.81 -26.65 4.55
C ASN A 259 -12.52 -26.65 3.20
#